data_66ed4126cb16aa64aa03047d3a52563b
#
_entry.id   66ed4126cb16aa64aa03047d3a52563b
#
_cell.length_a   1.000
_cell.length_b   1.000
_cell.length_c   1.000
_cell.angle_alpha   90.00
_cell.angle_beta   90.00
_cell.angle_gamma   90.00
#
_symmetry.space_group_name_H-M   'P 1'
#
loop_
_entity.id
_entity.type
_entity.pdbx_description
1 polymer ?
#
loop_
_entity_poly.entity_id
_entity_poly.type
_entity_poly.pdbx_seq_one_letter_code
_entity_poly.pdbx_strand_id
1 'polypeptide(L)'
;MQNPGFDPESERYMMDHMNADHADSNLMYVKVYGNLWSATAARMVTLDKEGMDLEITVSGGTQRIRIPFGHRLEDEADAQRTLVAMSRHAQAVITQAGQPHSTTS
;
A
#
# COMPACT_ATOMS: atom_id res chain seq x y z
N MET A 1 22.16 -16.39 -9.73
CA MET A 1 21.63 -15.10 -9.80
C MET A 1 20.45 -14.89 -8.93
N GLN A 2 20.54 -13.90 -8.14
CA GLN A 2 19.51 -13.62 -7.18
C GLN A 2 18.47 -12.70 -7.75
N ASN A 3 17.23 -13.05 -7.56
CA ASN A 3 16.15 -12.16 -7.84
C ASN A 3 16.11 -11.07 -6.81
N PRO A 4 15.91 -9.81 -7.16
CA PRO A 4 15.73 -8.77 -6.16
C PRO A 4 14.41 -8.89 -5.42
N GLY A 5 13.48 -9.69 -5.92
CA GLY A 5 12.17 -9.82 -5.32
C GLY A 5 11.99 -11.14 -4.60
N PHE A 6 10.76 -11.41 -4.25
CA PHE A 6 10.36 -12.69 -3.68
C PHE A 6 10.21 -13.71 -4.79
N ASP A 7 10.00 -14.97 -4.40
CA ASP A 7 9.60 -15.98 -5.34
C ASP A 7 8.34 -15.52 -6.07
N PRO A 8 8.24 -15.72 -7.40
CA PRO A 8 7.07 -15.20 -8.15
C PRO A 8 5.74 -15.73 -7.63
N GLU A 9 5.67 -16.95 -7.16
CA GLU A 9 4.44 -17.47 -6.60
C GLU A 9 4.06 -16.77 -5.31
N SER A 10 5.05 -16.48 -4.47
CA SER A 10 4.81 -15.77 -3.23
C SER A 10 4.36 -14.35 -3.49
N GLU A 11 4.97 -13.69 -4.47
CA GLU A 11 4.55 -12.34 -4.83
C GLU A 11 3.11 -12.33 -5.29
N ARG A 12 2.76 -13.27 -6.16
CA ARG A 12 1.40 -13.35 -6.67
C ARG A 12 0.42 -13.61 -5.54
N TYR A 13 0.77 -14.53 -4.64
CA TYR A 13 -0.12 -14.83 -3.53
C TYR A 13 -0.36 -13.60 -2.66
N MET A 14 0.70 -12.88 -2.33
CA MET A 14 0.56 -11.69 -1.49
C MET A 14 -0.24 -10.61 -2.19
N MET A 15 0.01 -10.40 -3.48
CA MET A 15 -0.73 -9.39 -4.23
C MET A 15 -2.19 -9.76 -4.38
N ASP A 16 -2.48 -11.02 -4.67
CA ASP A 16 -3.86 -11.46 -4.82
C ASP A 16 -4.62 -11.30 -3.51
N HIS A 17 -3.96 -11.64 -2.40
CA HIS A 17 -4.55 -11.51 -1.09
C HIS A 17 -4.86 -10.05 -0.77
N MET A 18 -3.90 -9.16 -1.02
CA MET A 18 -4.09 -7.73 -0.77
C MET A 18 -5.20 -7.18 -1.64
N ASN A 19 -5.23 -7.58 -2.91
CA ASN A 19 -6.25 -7.04 -3.82
C ASN A 19 -7.64 -7.59 -3.54
N ALA A 20 -7.74 -8.83 -3.06
CA ALA A 20 -9.03 -9.45 -2.80
C ALA A 20 -9.58 -9.09 -1.42
N ASP A 21 -8.73 -9.13 -0.41
CA ASP A 21 -9.21 -9.04 0.97
C ASP A 21 -8.84 -7.73 1.65
N HIS A 22 -7.88 -6.99 1.09
CA HIS A 22 -7.39 -5.77 1.71
C HIS A 22 -7.29 -4.63 0.70
N ALA A 23 -8.26 -4.56 -0.21
CA ALA A 23 -8.26 -3.50 -1.22
C ALA A 23 -8.35 -2.11 -0.57
N ASP A 24 -9.04 -2.02 0.57
CA ASP A 24 -9.11 -0.77 1.31
C ASP A 24 -7.74 -0.35 1.84
N SER A 25 -6.90 -1.32 2.23
CA SER A 25 -5.54 -1.01 2.66
C SER A 25 -4.71 -0.46 1.50
N ASN A 26 -4.87 -1.05 0.31
CA ASN A 26 -4.19 -0.52 -0.87
C ASN A 26 -4.55 0.93 -1.10
N LEU A 27 -5.81 1.27 -0.97
CA LEU A 27 -6.25 2.65 -1.14
C LEU A 27 -5.66 3.56 -0.08
N MET A 28 -5.61 3.11 1.16
CA MET A 28 -5.00 3.89 2.22
C MET A 28 -3.52 4.13 1.96
N TYR A 29 -2.81 3.14 1.42
CA TYR A 29 -1.40 3.30 1.09
C TYR A 29 -1.20 4.44 0.09
N VAL A 30 -1.99 4.47 -0.98
CA VAL A 30 -1.80 5.51 -2.00
C VAL A 30 -2.20 6.88 -1.48
N LYS A 31 -3.20 6.95 -0.63
CA LYS A 31 -3.60 8.24 -0.07
C LYS A 31 -2.52 8.81 0.84
N VAL A 32 -2.00 8.00 1.75
CA VAL A 32 -1.08 8.46 2.77
C VAL A 32 0.36 8.47 2.27
N TYR A 33 0.84 7.33 1.78
CA TYR A 33 2.23 7.22 1.35
C TYR A 33 2.46 7.81 -0.03
N GLY A 34 1.43 7.77 -0.88
CA GLY A 34 1.50 8.36 -2.21
C GLY A 34 1.03 9.80 -2.26
N ASN A 35 0.46 10.29 -1.17
CA ASN A 35 -0.10 11.64 -1.09
C ASN A 35 -1.15 11.89 -2.17
N LEU A 36 -1.94 10.87 -2.47
CA LEU A 36 -2.98 10.96 -3.51
C LEU A 36 -4.35 10.81 -2.86
N TRP A 37 -4.76 11.87 -2.17
CA TRP A 37 -5.97 11.85 -1.36
C TRP A 37 -7.25 11.76 -2.19
N SER A 38 -7.16 12.09 -3.47
CA SER A 38 -8.33 12.01 -4.36
C SER A 38 -8.50 10.63 -4.99
N ALA A 39 -7.61 9.69 -4.72
CA ALA A 39 -7.73 8.35 -5.28
C ALA A 39 -9.01 7.68 -4.78
N THR A 40 -9.67 6.97 -5.68
CA THR A 40 -10.91 6.26 -5.36
C THR A 40 -10.74 4.75 -5.33
N ALA A 41 -9.65 4.24 -5.89
CA ALA A 41 -9.35 2.82 -5.87
C ALA A 41 -7.87 2.61 -6.09
N ALA A 42 -7.35 1.51 -5.60
CA ALA A 42 -5.95 1.17 -5.79
C ALA A 42 -5.81 -0.34 -5.82
N ARG A 43 -4.93 -0.81 -6.71
CA ARG A 43 -4.68 -2.22 -6.90
C ARG A 43 -3.19 -2.44 -6.95
N MET A 44 -2.69 -3.38 -6.16
CA MET A 44 -1.27 -3.70 -6.16
C MET A 44 -0.95 -4.51 -7.41
N VAL A 45 0.04 -4.05 -8.18
CA VAL A 45 0.41 -4.71 -9.44
C VAL A 45 1.81 -5.29 -9.41
N THR A 46 2.68 -4.80 -8.55
CA THR A 46 3.97 -5.46 -8.29
C THR A 46 4.29 -5.35 -6.82
N LEU A 47 5.08 -6.30 -6.35
CA LEU A 47 5.55 -6.33 -4.98
C LEU A 47 6.93 -6.95 -4.99
N ASP A 48 7.92 -6.21 -4.51
CA ASP A 48 9.26 -6.75 -4.36
C ASP A 48 9.79 -6.39 -2.98
N LYS A 49 11.05 -6.68 -2.74
CA LYS A 49 11.60 -6.49 -1.40
C LYS A 49 11.86 -5.04 -1.05
N GLU A 50 11.75 -4.14 -2.00
CA GLU A 50 12.06 -2.74 -1.76
C GLU A 50 10.85 -1.84 -1.81
N GLY A 51 9.79 -2.28 -2.47
CA GLY A 51 8.59 -1.47 -2.58
C GLY A 51 7.49 -2.19 -3.30
N MET A 52 6.43 -1.45 -3.58
CA MET A 52 5.28 -1.97 -4.30
C MET A 52 4.82 -0.93 -5.30
N ASP A 53 4.30 -1.40 -6.44
CA ASP A 53 3.69 -0.52 -7.42
C ASP A 53 2.18 -0.73 -7.37
N LEU A 54 1.44 0.36 -7.39
CA LEU A 54 -0.01 0.31 -7.36
C LEU A 54 -0.57 1.07 -8.53
N GLU A 55 -1.60 0.49 -9.13
CA GLU A 55 -2.39 1.15 -10.16
C GLU A 55 -3.53 1.86 -9.45
N ILE A 56 -3.71 3.14 -9.74
CA ILE A 56 -4.60 4.00 -8.99
C ILE A 56 -5.65 4.56 -9.90
N THR A 57 -6.88 4.56 -9.42
CA THR A 57 -7.98 5.23 -10.12
C THR A 57 -8.17 6.59 -9.46
N VAL A 58 -8.08 7.62 -10.27
CA VAL A 58 -8.37 8.99 -9.86
C VAL A 58 -9.39 9.54 -10.84
N SER A 59 -9.95 10.70 -10.51
CA SER A 59 -10.89 11.33 -11.41
C SER A 59 -10.23 11.56 -12.76
N GLY A 60 -10.82 11.01 -13.80
CA GLY A 60 -10.32 11.21 -15.14
C GLY A 60 -9.36 10.16 -15.65
N GLY A 61 -9.03 9.14 -14.87
CA GLY A 61 -8.18 8.09 -15.42
C GLY A 61 -7.47 7.27 -14.38
N THR A 62 -6.42 6.61 -14.84
CA THR A 62 -5.61 5.76 -13.97
C THR A 62 -4.15 6.17 -14.07
N GLN A 63 -3.40 5.88 -13.03
CA GLN A 63 -1.97 6.11 -13.04
C GLN A 63 -1.31 5.08 -12.13
N ARG A 64 0.00 4.96 -12.22
CA ARG A 64 0.75 3.99 -11.43
C ARG A 64 1.78 4.73 -10.61
N ILE A 65 1.89 4.35 -9.34
CA ILE A 65 2.91 4.93 -8.47
C ILE A 65 3.66 3.80 -7.77
N ARG A 66 4.85 4.14 -7.31
CA ARG A 66 5.65 3.21 -6.52
C ARG A 66 5.76 3.74 -5.11
N ILE A 67 5.54 2.85 -4.14
CA ILE A 67 5.66 3.18 -2.73
C ILE A 67 6.79 2.33 -2.15
N PRO A 68 7.91 2.95 -1.73
CA PRO A 68 8.99 2.19 -1.11
C PRO A 68 8.63 1.81 0.31
N PHE A 69 9.22 0.71 0.78
CA PHE A 69 8.95 0.23 2.14
C PHE A 69 9.82 0.91 3.19
N GLY A 70 10.87 1.61 2.79
CA GLY A 70 11.76 2.24 3.76
C GLY A 70 12.87 1.34 4.23
N HIS A 71 12.80 0.06 3.96
CA HIS A 71 13.85 -0.91 4.23
C HIS A 71 13.66 -2.08 3.29
N ARG A 72 14.71 -2.88 3.12
CA ARG A 72 14.61 -4.05 2.28
C ARG A 72 13.96 -5.18 3.07
N LEU A 73 12.91 -5.76 2.54
CA LEU A 73 12.21 -6.87 3.19
C LEU A 73 13.08 -8.12 3.13
N GLU A 74 13.05 -8.89 4.20
CA GLU A 74 13.89 -10.09 4.28
C GLU A 74 13.16 -11.33 3.77
N ASP A 75 11.90 -11.45 4.12
CA ASP A 75 11.11 -12.61 3.75
C ASP A 75 9.63 -12.25 3.76
N GLU A 76 8.78 -13.25 3.55
CA GLU A 76 7.34 -13.02 3.50
C GLU A 76 6.78 -12.56 4.82
N ALA A 77 7.33 -13.07 5.93
CA ALA A 77 6.86 -12.63 7.25
C ALA A 77 7.16 -11.15 7.46
N ASP A 78 8.34 -10.71 7.03
CA ASP A 78 8.70 -9.30 7.12
C ASP A 78 7.79 -8.46 6.23
N ALA A 79 7.47 -8.97 5.04
CA ALA A 79 6.54 -8.27 4.14
C ALA A 79 5.19 -8.11 4.81
N GLN A 80 4.69 -9.14 5.43
CA GLN A 80 3.39 -9.09 6.09
C GLN A 80 3.40 -8.10 7.25
N ARG A 81 4.44 -8.12 8.07
CA ARG A 81 4.56 -7.18 9.17
C ARG A 81 4.61 -5.75 8.68
N THR A 82 5.35 -5.52 7.60
CA THR A 82 5.50 -4.18 7.03
C THR A 82 4.17 -3.68 6.49
N LEU A 83 3.47 -4.51 5.73
CA LEU A 83 2.18 -4.10 5.16
C LEU A 83 1.16 -3.82 6.26
N VAL A 84 1.15 -4.62 7.32
CA VAL A 84 0.24 -4.39 8.45
C VAL A 84 0.58 -3.08 9.14
N ALA A 85 1.87 -2.84 9.39
CA ALA A 85 2.29 -1.61 10.05
C ALA A 85 1.94 -0.38 9.22
N MET A 86 2.15 -0.46 7.90
CA MET A 86 1.80 0.63 7.01
C MET A 86 0.29 0.87 6.99
N SER A 87 -0.49 -0.19 7.00
CA SER A 87 -1.94 -0.08 7.02
C SER A 87 -2.42 0.61 8.29
N ARG A 88 -1.85 0.24 9.42
CA ARG A 88 -2.22 0.86 10.70
C ARG A 88 -1.84 2.33 10.74
N HIS A 89 -0.65 2.65 10.26
CA HIS A 89 -0.22 4.05 10.23
C HIS A 89 -1.12 4.85 9.29
N ALA A 90 -1.39 4.32 8.11
CA ALA A 90 -2.24 5.02 7.15
C ALA A 90 -3.63 5.25 7.71
N GLN A 91 -4.18 4.24 8.39
CA GLN A 91 -5.49 4.38 8.98
C GLN A 91 -5.50 5.47 10.06
N ALA A 92 -4.45 5.54 10.86
CA ALA A 92 -4.36 6.57 11.90
C ALA A 92 -4.30 7.96 11.27
N VAL A 93 -3.53 8.12 10.19
CA VAL A 93 -3.44 9.40 9.50
C VAL A 93 -4.78 9.79 8.91
N ILE A 94 -5.46 8.85 8.27
CA ILE A 94 -6.76 9.13 7.65
C ILE A 94 -7.79 9.48 8.70
N THR A 95 -7.79 8.76 9.81
CA THR A 95 -8.74 9.02 10.89
C THR A 95 -8.52 10.42 11.46
N GLN A 96 -7.27 10.81 11.68
CA GLN A 96 -6.99 12.16 12.16
C GLN A 96 -7.37 13.22 11.16
N ALA A 97 -7.09 12.98 9.89
CA ALA A 97 -7.41 13.95 8.85
C ALA A 97 -8.91 14.15 8.70
N GLY A 98 -9.68 13.08 8.93
CA GLY A 98 -11.13 13.14 8.80
C GLY A 98 -11.86 13.59 10.04
N GLN A 99 -11.17 13.79 11.17
CA GLN A 99 -11.83 14.23 12.39
C GLN A 99 -12.14 15.70 12.32
N PRO A 100 -13.33 16.06 12.80
CA PRO A 100 -13.64 17.49 12.88
C PRO A 100 -12.71 18.08 13.92
N HIS A 101 -12.31 19.20 13.67
CA HIS A 101 -11.43 19.70 14.48
C HIS A 101 -11.90 20.15 15.59
N SER A 102 -12.44 19.89 15.89
CA SER A 102 -12.86 20.11 16.84
C SER A 102 -12.26 20.06 17.79
N THR A 103 -11.79 20.06 17.82
CA THR A 103 -11.30 19.79 18.43
C THR A 103 -10.66 20.39 18.78
N THR A 104 -10.74 20.86 18.90
CA THR A 104 -10.42 21.07 19.14
C THR A 104 -10.47 21.21 19.68
N SER A 105 -10.38 21.36 19.85
CA SER A 105 -10.39 21.17 20.13
C SER A 105 -10.17 21.16 20.22
#